data_e4ce9ae338a1916184e6674c63b48be3
#
_entry.id   e4ce9ae338a1916184e6674c63b48be3
#
_cell.length_a   1.000
_cell.length_b   1.000
_cell.length_c   1.000
_cell.angle_alpha   90.00
_cell.angle_beta   90.00
_cell.angle_gamma   90.00
#
_symmetry.space_group_name_H-M   'P 1'
#
loop_
_entity.id
_entity.type
_entity.pdbx_description
1 polymer ?
#
loop_
_entity_poly.entity_id
_entity_poly.type
_entity_poly.pdbx_seq_one_letter_code
_entity_poly.pdbx_strand_id
1 'polypeptide(L)'
;MIRANNPTLSSWVAVPLGSDFPIQNLPFGIFKTKGEKPRVCSAIGDYVVDLAKVNDLAFFADLEIPKSIFYNQYINDFMALGKDMTRAVRDRLSEILDENETKWNSREMAKHIFYKMDEVELLIPIQIGDYTDFYSSIEHATNVGIMFRDPANALLPNWKHLPVGYHGRASSIVVSGTEIKRPKGQQIPKDSKQPVYGPCKLLDFELEMGFVIGQKTNLGDTVSIQKAEDYIFGMCLFNDWSARDIQKWEY
;
A
#
# COMPACT_ATOMS: atom_id res chain seq x y z
N MET A 1 -4.27 2.64 23.13
CA MET A 1 -4.01 3.48 21.94
C MET A 1 -2.62 3.15 21.46
N ILE A 2 -2.43 2.96 20.16
CA ILE A 2 -1.10 2.72 19.56
C ILE A 2 -0.31 4.02 19.71
N ARG A 3 0.93 3.96 20.25
CA ARG A 3 1.76 5.15 20.48
C ARG A 3 1.92 5.99 19.22
N ALA A 4 2.33 5.37 18.14
CA ALA A 4 2.57 6.04 16.86
C ALA A 4 1.34 6.74 16.26
N ASN A 5 0.13 6.45 16.76
CA ASN A 5 -1.11 7.11 16.31
C ASN A 5 -1.54 8.27 17.23
N ASN A 6 -0.77 8.61 18.25
CA ASN A 6 -1.10 9.72 19.15
C ASN A 6 -1.02 11.06 18.40
N PRO A 7 -2.12 11.81 18.25
CA PRO A 7 -2.16 13.06 17.47
C PRO A 7 -1.36 14.20 18.11
N THR A 8 -0.96 14.07 19.37
CA THR A 8 -0.18 15.10 20.08
C THR A 8 1.33 14.95 19.91
N LEU A 9 1.79 13.88 19.26
CA LEU A 9 3.21 13.70 18.98
C LEU A 9 3.69 14.67 17.90
N SER A 10 4.84 15.25 18.13
CA SER A 10 5.63 16.03 17.17
C SER A 10 6.98 15.36 16.94
N SER A 11 7.53 15.55 15.76
CA SER A 11 8.85 15.02 15.41
C SER A 11 9.92 16.10 15.45
N TRP A 12 11.13 15.71 15.84
CA TRP A 12 12.31 16.57 15.66
C TRP A 12 12.75 16.66 14.19
N VAL A 13 12.29 15.75 13.33
CA VAL A 13 12.45 15.85 11.87
C VAL A 13 11.43 16.85 11.34
N ALA A 14 11.87 17.79 10.53
CA ALA A 14 10.95 18.74 9.90
C ALA A 14 9.95 18.03 8.98
N VAL A 15 8.67 18.22 9.25
CA VAL A 15 7.57 17.71 8.42
C VAL A 15 6.89 18.91 7.78
N PRO A 16 6.95 19.06 6.43
CA PRO A 16 6.27 20.15 5.74
C PRO A 16 4.76 20.13 5.98
N LEU A 17 4.14 21.31 6.01
CA LEU A 17 2.69 21.42 6.09
C LEU A 17 2.05 20.74 4.88
N GLY A 18 1.11 19.82 5.13
CA GLY A 18 0.44 19.05 4.08
C GLY A 18 1.21 17.80 3.63
N SER A 19 2.32 17.45 4.28
CA SER A 19 3.00 16.17 4.05
C SER A 19 2.11 15.00 4.45
N ASP A 20 2.10 13.95 3.64
CA ASP A 20 1.41 12.67 3.92
C ASP A 20 2.13 11.84 4.99
N PHE A 21 3.35 12.23 5.37
CA PHE A 21 4.22 11.45 6.27
C PHE A 21 4.55 12.19 7.58
N PRO A 22 3.53 12.57 8.40
CA PRO A 22 3.79 13.01 9.77
C PRO A 22 4.21 11.81 10.64
N ILE A 23 4.68 12.09 11.87
CA ILE A 23 5.09 11.03 12.83
C ILE A 23 3.97 10.01 13.12
N GLN A 24 2.70 10.39 12.88
CA GLN A 24 1.54 9.50 12.99
C GLN A 24 1.39 8.55 11.81
N ASN A 25 2.02 8.84 10.67
CA ASN A 25 1.98 7.99 9.48
C ASN A 25 3.39 7.60 9.04
N LEU A 26 3.91 6.53 9.66
CA LEU A 26 5.22 5.93 9.38
C LEU A 26 5.01 4.63 8.59
N PRO A 27 4.87 4.69 7.25
CA PRO A 27 4.64 3.52 6.42
C PRO A 27 5.92 2.70 6.26
N PHE A 28 5.77 1.43 5.86
CA PHE A 28 6.88 0.58 5.46
C PHE A 28 6.97 0.48 3.95
N GLY A 29 8.18 0.51 3.42
CA GLY A 29 8.45 0.46 1.99
C GLY A 29 9.79 -0.16 1.67
N ILE A 30 10.12 -0.18 0.39
CA ILE A 30 11.44 -0.58 -0.14
C ILE A 30 12.03 0.56 -0.94
N PHE A 31 13.28 0.84 -0.71
CA PHE A 31 14.04 1.82 -1.47
C PHE A 31 15.41 1.28 -1.86
N LYS A 32 16.02 1.92 -2.82
CA LYS A 32 17.45 1.76 -3.13
C LYS A 32 18.08 3.11 -3.46
N THR A 33 19.38 3.19 -3.20
CA THR A 33 20.24 4.27 -3.69
C THR A 33 21.05 3.77 -4.88
N LYS A 34 21.67 4.67 -5.62
CA LYS A 34 22.46 4.31 -6.81
C LYS A 34 23.61 3.36 -6.45
N GLY A 35 23.63 2.19 -7.05
CA GLY A 35 24.66 1.17 -6.85
C GLY A 35 24.50 0.29 -5.61
N GLU A 36 23.47 0.51 -4.80
CA GLU A 36 23.17 -0.32 -3.63
C GLU A 36 21.99 -1.27 -3.88
N LYS A 37 21.91 -2.32 -3.05
CA LYS A 37 20.79 -3.26 -3.09
C LYS A 37 19.55 -2.62 -2.44
N PRO A 38 18.34 -3.03 -2.86
CA PRO A 38 17.10 -2.67 -2.19
C PRO A 38 17.12 -3.06 -0.70
N ARG A 39 16.46 -2.28 0.14
CA ARG A 39 16.27 -2.54 1.57
C ARG A 39 15.02 -1.85 2.13
N VAL A 40 14.63 -2.28 3.30
CA VAL A 40 13.40 -1.80 3.93
C VAL A 40 13.56 -0.39 4.47
N CYS A 41 12.55 0.44 4.29
CA CYS A 41 12.48 1.80 4.82
C CYS A 41 11.15 2.13 5.45
N SER A 42 11.13 3.28 6.11
CA SER A 42 9.95 4.05 6.45
C SER A 42 10.07 5.45 5.86
N ALA A 43 9.06 6.30 6.05
CA ALA A 43 9.07 7.68 5.60
C ALA A 43 8.68 8.64 6.73
N ILE A 44 9.26 9.84 6.73
CA ILE A 44 8.84 10.97 7.56
C ILE A 44 9.15 12.29 6.85
N GLY A 45 8.16 13.17 6.71
CA GLY A 45 8.31 14.41 5.95
C GLY A 45 8.83 14.13 4.52
N ASP A 46 9.94 14.74 4.16
CA ASP A 46 10.59 14.57 2.86
C ASP A 46 11.73 13.52 2.89
N TYR A 47 11.79 12.70 3.94
CA TYR A 47 12.87 11.76 4.15
C TYR A 47 12.41 10.30 4.13
N VAL A 48 13.28 9.46 3.59
CA VAL A 48 13.26 8.01 3.76
C VAL A 48 14.16 7.64 4.93
N VAL A 49 13.66 6.79 5.82
CA VAL A 49 14.37 6.25 7.00
C VAL A 49 14.82 4.83 6.68
N ASP A 50 16.12 4.60 6.62
CA ASP A 50 16.73 3.29 6.34
C ASP A 50 16.67 2.38 7.56
N LEU A 51 15.73 1.41 7.55
CA LEU A 51 15.52 0.52 8.69
C LEU A 51 16.67 -0.49 8.89
N ALA A 52 17.40 -0.82 7.84
CA ALA A 52 18.59 -1.66 7.98
C ALA A 52 19.64 -0.94 8.83
N LYS A 53 19.91 0.34 8.54
CA LYS A 53 20.85 1.16 9.34
C LYS A 53 20.35 1.45 10.74
N VAL A 54 19.03 1.68 10.92
CA VAL A 54 18.43 1.81 12.26
C VAL A 54 18.69 0.54 13.09
N ASN A 55 18.55 -0.63 12.47
CA ASN A 55 18.81 -1.90 13.13
C ASN A 55 20.31 -2.12 13.41
N ASP A 56 21.20 -1.78 12.48
CA ASP A 56 22.65 -1.87 12.66
C ASP A 56 23.18 -0.98 13.80
N LEU A 57 22.53 0.16 14.02
CA LEU A 57 22.78 1.08 15.13
C LEU A 57 22.13 0.62 16.44
N ALA A 58 21.59 -0.60 16.47
CA ALA A 58 20.99 -1.25 17.64
C ALA A 58 19.73 -0.56 18.22
N PHE A 59 19.03 0.29 17.46
CA PHE A 59 17.78 0.89 17.92
C PHE A 59 16.65 -0.14 18.13
N PHE A 60 16.75 -1.33 17.54
CA PHE A 60 15.82 -2.46 17.69
C PHE A 60 16.42 -3.61 18.51
N ALA A 61 17.49 -3.40 19.26
CA ALA A 61 18.25 -4.48 19.91
C ALA A 61 17.45 -5.30 20.95
N ASP A 62 16.43 -4.69 21.54
CA ASP A 62 15.52 -5.33 22.49
C ASP A 62 14.28 -5.98 21.83
N LEU A 63 14.17 -5.84 20.51
CA LEU A 63 13.15 -6.54 19.72
C LEU A 63 13.76 -7.82 19.13
N GLU A 64 13.07 -8.93 19.30
CA GLU A 64 13.52 -10.23 18.79
C GLU A 64 13.30 -10.35 17.26
N ILE A 65 14.01 -9.51 16.49
CA ILE A 65 13.94 -9.51 15.03
C ILE A 65 15.24 -10.02 14.40
N PRO A 66 15.17 -10.79 13.29
CA PRO A 66 16.34 -11.23 12.58
C PRO A 66 17.18 -10.05 12.06
N LYS A 67 18.50 -10.06 12.27
CA LYS A 67 19.38 -8.96 11.89
C LYS A 67 19.29 -8.59 10.40
N SER A 68 19.05 -9.58 9.53
CA SER A 68 18.99 -9.38 8.07
C SER A 68 17.63 -8.94 7.55
N ILE A 69 16.59 -8.87 8.39
CA ILE A 69 15.19 -8.71 7.95
C ILE A 69 14.98 -7.46 7.10
N PHE A 70 15.66 -6.36 7.45
CA PHE A 70 15.53 -5.08 6.74
C PHE A 70 16.45 -4.94 5.51
N TYR A 71 17.30 -5.95 5.23
CA TYR A 71 18.10 -6.04 4.01
C TYR A 71 17.40 -6.81 2.88
N ASN A 72 16.17 -7.29 3.13
CA ASN A 72 15.41 -8.01 2.13
C ASN A 72 14.88 -7.06 1.05
N GLN A 73 14.74 -7.60 -0.16
CA GLN A 73 14.16 -6.87 -1.32
C GLN A 73 12.67 -6.60 -1.18
N TYR A 74 11.97 -7.36 -0.32
CA TYR A 74 10.55 -7.23 -0.04
C TYR A 74 10.32 -7.30 1.47
N ILE A 75 9.22 -6.69 1.93
CA ILE A 75 8.84 -6.71 3.36
C ILE A 75 8.08 -7.98 3.78
N ASN A 76 7.92 -8.97 2.89
CA ASN A 76 7.12 -10.17 3.17
C ASN A 76 7.57 -10.91 4.44
N ASP A 77 8.87 -11.13 4.61
CA ASP A 77 9.40 -11.78 5.81
C ASP A 77 9.21 -10.92 7.06
N PHE A 78 9.29 -9.60 6.94
CA PHE A 78 8.98 -8.67 8.03
C PHE A 78 7.50 -8.74 8.43
N MET A 79 6.59 -8.76 7.46
CA MET A 79 5.14 -8.95 7.71
C MET A 79 4.87 -10.28 8.42
N ALA A 80 5.59 -11.34 8.03
CA ALA A 80 5.45 -12.68 8.59
C ALA A 80 5.85 -12.78 10.08
N LEU A 81 6.56 -11.79 10.64
CA LEU A 81 6.82 -11.70 12.08
C LEU A 81 5.55 -11.44 12.90
N GLY A 82 4.45 -11.09 12.25
CA GLY A 82 3.17 -10.84 12.88
C GLY A 82 2.96 -9.39 13.33
N LYS A 83 1.70 -9.08 13.61
CA LYS A 83 1.24 -7.71 13.89
C LYS A 83 1.89 -7.07 15.11
N ASP A 84 2.12 -7.84 16.17
CA ASP A 84 2.72 -7.32 17.40
C ASP A 84 4.17 -6.88 17.16
N MET A 85 4.96 -7.64 16.42
CA MET A 85 6.34 -7.31 16.12
C MET A 85 6.42 -6.10 15.16
N THR A 86 5.63 -6.10 14.09
CA THR A 86 5.63 -4.99 13.13
C THR A 86 5.15 -3.68 13.77
N ARG A 87 4.19 -3.77 14.72
CA ARG A 87 3.76 -2.64 15.55
C ARG A 87 4.88 -2.17 16.48
N ALA A 88 5.59 -3.08 17.14
CA ALA A 88 6.71 -2.73 18.02
C ALA A 88 7.82 -1.97 17.27
N VAL A 89 8.13 -2.38 16.03
CA VAL A 89 9.06 -1.64 15.17
C VAL A 89 8.53 -0.24 14.84
N ARG A 90 7.25 -0.10 14.47
CA ARG A 90 6.65 1.19 14.17
C ARG A 90 6.60 2.11 15.40
N ASP A 91 6.27 1.57 16.57
CA ASP A 91 6.27 2.32 17.82
C ASP A 91 7.68 2.77 18.21
N ARG A 92 8.70 1.93 18.00
CA ARG A 92 10.09 2.31 18.19
C ARG A 92 10.53 3.41 17.21
N LEU A 93 10.12 3.35 15.94
CA LEU A 93 10.36 4.44 14.99
C LEU A 93 9.74 5.76 15.49
N SER A 94 8.51 5.70 16.00
CA SER A 94 7.85 6.84 16.61
C SER A 94 8.61 7.38 17.84
N GLU A 95 9.21 6.49 18.65
CA GLU A 95 10.03 6.91 19.81
C GLU A 95 11.30 7.64 19.40
N ILE A 96 12.06 7.10 18.43
CA ILE A 96 13.33 7.71 18.00
C ILE A 96 13.13 9.00 17.19
N LEU A 97 11.94 9.21 16.64
CA LEU A 97 11.58 10.40 15.86
C LEU A 97 10.85 11.47 16.68
N ASP A 98 10.47 11.18 17.92
CA ASP A 98 9.78 12.12 18.82
C ASP A 98 10.65 13.34 19.15
N GLU A 99 10.08 14.52 19.14
CA GLU A 99 10.79 15.78 19.44
C GLU A 99 11.41 15.79 20.84
N ASN A 100 10.82 15.05 21.79
CA ASN A 100 11.27 14.93 23.18
C ASN A 100 12.22 13.71 23.40
N GLU A 101 12.70 13.11 22.32
CA GLU A 101 13.59 11.94 22.38
C GLU A 101 14.93 12.32 23.05
N THR A 102 15.31 11.58 24.09
CA THR A 102 16.57 11.77 24.83
C THR A 102 17.32 10.44 25.09
N LYS A 103 16.67 9.30 24.85
CA LYS A 103 17.21 7.98 25.18
C LYS A 103 18.17 7.46 24.11
N TRP A 104 17.88 7.73 22.83
CA TRP A 104 18.53 7.10 21.69
C TRP A 104 19.60 7.95 21.02
N ASN A 105 19.68 9.25 21.37
CA ASN A 105 20.53 10.23 20.71
C ASN A 105 20.34 10.21 19.16
N SER A 106 19.09 10.01 18.74
CA SER A 106 18.73 9.75 17.33
C SER A 106 19.07 10.92 16.41
N ARG A 107 19.06 12.16 16.91
CA ARG A 107 19.44 13.37 16.13
C ARG A 107 20.89 13.34 15.66
N GLU A 108 21.80 12.82 16.49
CA GLU A 108 23.21 12.68 16.11
C GLU A 108 23.41 11.61 15.04
N MET A 109 22.59 10.54 15.11
CA MET A 109 22.62 9.44 14.13
C MET A 109 21.88 9.75 12.84
N ALA A 110 21.15 10.86 12.76
CA ALA A 110 20.30 11.22 11.62
C ALA A 110 21.01 11.13 10.26
N LYS A 111 22.24 11.65 10.17
CA LYS A 111 23.06 11.61 8.93
C LYS A 111 23.36 10.21 8.40
N HIS A 112 23.14 9.18 9.22
CA HIS A 112 23.41 7.79 8.85
C HIS A 112 22.17 7.02 8.43
N ILE A 113 20.99 7.47 8.86
CA ILE A 113 19.72 6.73 8.68
C ILE A 113 18.77 7.42 7.71
N PHE A 114 18.98 8.69 7.35
CA PHE A 114 18.08 9.43 6.45
C PHE A 114 18.66 9.61 5.06
N TYR A 115 17.76 9.56 4.08
CA TYR A 115 17.95 9.96 2.71
C TYR A 115 16.81 10.88 2.29
N LYS A 116 17.04 11.84 1.42
CA LYS A 116 15.95 12.60 0.82
C LYS A 116 15.15 11.72 -0.14
N MET A 117 13.83 11.90 -0.21
CA MET A 117 12.98 11.10 -1.09
C MET A 117 13.34 11.26 -2.57
N ASP A 118 13.80 12.44 -2.98
CA ASP A 118 14.23 12.74 -4.36
C ASP A 118 15.61 12.16 -4.72
N GLU A 119 16.37 11.66 -3.75
CA GLU A 119 17.69 11.04 -3.94
C GLU A 119 17.63 9.50 -4.02
N VAL A 120 16.44 8.92 -3.85
CA VAL A 120 16.26 7.45 -3.82
C VAL A 120 15.25 6.98 -4.86
N GLU A 121 15.29 5.70 -5.18
CA GLU A 121 14.28 5.03 -5.98
C GLU A 121 13.42 4.16 -5.07
N LEU A 122 12.10 4.40 -5.04
CA LEU A 122 11.13 3.57 -4.35
C LEU A 122 10.73 2.40 -5.23
N LEU A 123 10.56 1.22 -4.62
CA LEU A 123 10.25 -0.02 -5.30
C LEU A 123 8.97 -0.64 -4.75
N ILE A 124 8.38 -1.59 -5.50
CA ILE A 124 7.27 -2.40 -5.00
C ILE A 124 7.70 -3.06 -3.68
N PRO A 125 7.03 -2.75 -2.56
CA PRO A 125 7.50 -3.20 -1.25
C PRO A 125 7.19 -4.67 -0.97
N ILE A 126 6.28 -5.28 -1.72
CA ILE A 126 5.76 -6.62 -1.46
C ILE A 126 5.97 -7.49 -2.69
N GLN A 127 6.41 -8.71 -2.50
CA GLN A 127 6.22 -9.75 -3.50
C GLN A 127 4.76 -10.19 -3.44
N ILE A 128 3.96 -9.64 -4.36
CA ILE A 128 2.52 -9.88 -4.42
C ILE A 128 2.29 -11.29 -4.97
N GLY A 129 1.62 -12.14 -4.18
CA GLY A 129 1.23 -13.48 -4.62
C GLY A 129 -0.04 -13.41 -5.44
N ASP A 130 -1.11 -13.00 -4.80
CA ASP A 130 -2.45 -12.90 -5.37
C ASP A 130 -3.06 -11.53 -5.08
N TYR A 131 -4.04 -11.17 -5.92
CA TYR A 131 -4.80 -9.94 -5.79
C TYR A 131 -6.28 -10.27 -5.99
N THR A 132 -7.10 -9.92 -5.02
CA THR A 132 -8.56 -10.00 -5.12
C THR A 132 -9.12 -8.60 -5.05
N ASP A 133 -9.90 -8.24 -6.03
CA ASP A 133 -10.57 -6.95 -6.10
C ASP A 133 -12.01 -7.10 -5.62
N PHE A 134 -12.41 -6.26 -4.65
CA PHE A 134 -13.73 -6.26 -4.06
C PHE A 134 -14.51 -5.02 -4.45
N TYR A 135 -15.71 -5.25 -4.91
CA TYR A 135 -16.67 -4.25 -5.33
C TYR A 135 -17.55 -3.79 -4.15
N SER A 136 -16.95 -3.17 -3.14
CA SER A 136 -17.56 -2.97 -1.81
C SER A 136 -18.05 -1.55 -1.52
N SER A 137 -17.71 -0.53 -2.35
CA SER A 137 -18.27 0.82 -2.19
C SER A 137 -19.64 0.91 -2.85
N ILE A 138 -20.67 1.27 -2.07
CA ILE A 138 -22.05 1.40 -2.58
C ILE A 138 -22.16 2.55 -3.59
N GLU A 139 -21.43 3.63 -3.39
CA GLU A 139 -21.41 4.78 -4.27
C GLU A 139 -20.78 4.38 -5.63
N HIS A 140 -19.62 3.75 -5.60
CA HIS A 140 -18.94 3.26 -6.80
C HIS A 140 -19.80 2.23 -7.52
N ALA A 141 -20.30 1.21 -6.82
CA ALA A 141 -21.15 0.16 -7.38
C ALA A 141 -22.43 0.71 -8.03
N THR A 142 -23.05 1.73 -7.41
CA THR A 142 -24.23 2.40 -7.96
C THR A 142 -23.88 3.19 -9.22
N ASN A 143 -22.82 3.99 -9.16
CA ASN A 143 -22.39 4.83 -10.29
C ASN A 143 -22.02 3.99 -11.52
N VAL A 144 -21.23 2.94 -11.33
CA VAL A 144 -20.89 2.02 -12.42
C VAL A 144 -22.14 1.25 -12.89
N GLY A 145 -22.98 0.80 -11.96
CA GLY A 145 -24.22 0.09 -12.27
C GLY A 145 -25.17 0.89 -13.19
N ILE A 146 -25.30 2.19 -12.98
CA ILE A 146 -26.10 3.10 -13.81
C ILE A 146 -25.58 3.19 -15.26
N MET A 147 -24.27 3.03 -15.47
CA MET A 147 -23.72 3.04 -16.83
C MET A 147 -24.16 1.84 -17.67
N PHE A 148 -24.50 0.73 -17.02
CA PHE A 148 -24.81 -0.55 -17.68
C PHE A 148 -26.25 -1.01 -17.52
N ARG A 149 -26.97 -0.49 -16.53
CA ARG A 149 -28.30 -0.94 -16.11
C ARG A 149 -29.24 0.26 -15.86
N ASP A 150 -30.53 -0.03 -15.73
CA ASP A 150 -31.51 0.94 -15.26
C ASP A 150 -31.14 1.44 -13.86
N PRO A 151 -31.18 2.76 -13.58
CA PRO A 151 -30.86 3.32 -12.27
C PRO A 151 -31.60 2.68 -11.09
N ALA A 152 -32.85 2.24 -11.28
CA ALA A 152 -33.62 1.55 -10.25
C ALA A 152 -33.07 0.17 -9.90
N ASN A 153 -32.25 -0.41 -10.80
CA ASN A 153 -31.64 -1.73 -10.69
C ASN A 153 -30.11 -1.65 -10.78
N ALA A 154 -29.51 -0.52 -10.39
CA ALA A 154 -28.08 -0.29 -10.47
C ALA A 154 -27.28 -1.35 -9.67
N LEU A 155 -27.79 -1.75 -8.50
CA LEU A 155 -27.21 -2.79 -7.66
C LEU A 155 -27.95 -4.11 -7.85
N LEU A 156 -27.22 -5.20 -8.01
CA LEU A 156 -27.80 -6.56 -8.02
C LEU A 156 -28.38 -6.89 -6.63
N PRO A 157 -29.42 -7.73 -6.55
CA PRO A 157 -30.10 -8.03 -5.28
C PRO A 157 -29.17 -8.60 -4.18
N ASN A 158 -28.15 -9.35 -4.57
CA ASN A 158 -27.19 -9.97 -3.65
C ASN A 158 -26.06 -9.04 -3.21
N TRP A 159 -25.90 -7.87 -3.85
CA TRP A 159 -24.76 -6.98 -3.60
C TRP A 159 -24.65 -6.54 -2.12
N LYS A 160 -25.78 -6.30 -1.44
CA LYS A 160 -25.82 -5.90 -0.03
C LYS A 160 -25.64 -7.07 0.96
N HIS A 161 -25.55 -8.30 0.49
CA HIS A 161 -25.57 -9.50 1.33
C HIS A 161 -24.28 -10.32 1.28
N LEU A 162 -23.45 -10.13 0.28
CA LEU A 162 -22.16 -10.83 0.15
C LEU A 162 -21.10 -9.92 -0.46
N PRO A 163 -19.82 -10.15 -0.14
CA PRO A 163 -18.71 -9.41 -0.73
C PRO A 163 -18.52 -9.86 -2.18
N VAL A 164 -18.97 -9.03 -3.12
CA VAL A 164 -18.73 -9.25 -4.55
C VAL A 164 -17.28 -8.89 -4.85
N GLY A 165 -16.56 -9.81 -5.49
CA GLY A 165 -15.16 -9.60 -5.86
C GLY A 165 -14.73 -10.57 -6.94
N TYR A 166 -13.54 -10.36 -7.48
CA TYR A 166 -12.94 -11.21 -8.51
C TYR A 166 -11.42 -11.34 -8.29
N HIS A 167 -10.85 -12.39 -8.86
CA HIS A 167 -9.41 -12.59 -8.88
C HIS A 167 -8.77 -11.64 -9.88
N GLY A 168 -8.04 -10.65 -9.37
CA GLY A 168 -7.38 -9.63 -10.17
C GLY A 168 -6.01 -10.07 -10.69
N ARG A 169 -5.41 -9.22 -11.53
CA ARG A 169 -4.09 -9.45 -12.09
C ARG A 169 -3.00 -8.73 -11.29
N ALA A 170 -2.27 -9.48 -10.46
CA ALA A 170 -1.17 -8.94 -9.65
C ALA A 170 0.05 -8.47 -10.49
N SER A 171 0.26 -9.05 -11.67
CA SER A 171 1.48 -8.81 -12.48
C SER A 171 1.61 -7.42 -13.08
N SER A 172 0.54 -6.62 -13.08
CA SER A 172 0.54 -5.23 -13.59
C SER A 172 0.48 -4.17 -12.50
N ILE A 173 0.64 -4.55 -11.23
CA ILE A 173 0.74 -3.60 -10.13
C ILE A 173 2.14 -3.00 -10.14
N VAL A 174 2.21 -1.68 -10.19
CA VAL A 174 3.45 -0.89 -10.29
C VAL A 174 3.46 0.22 -9.25
N VAL A 175 4.64 0.78 -8.95
CA VAL A 175 4.77 1.90 -8.02
C VAL A 175 4.28 3.22 -8.64
N SER A 176 3.91 4.16 -7.79
CA SER A 176 3.60 5.55 -8.19
C SER A 176 4.76 6.16 -9.00
N GLY A 177 4.42 6.98 -9.99
CA GLY A 177 5.39 7.60 -10.91
C GLY A 177 5.74 6.73 -12.13
N THR A 178 5.30 5.47 -12.18
CA THR A 178 5.44 4.64 -13.38
C THR A 178 4.52 5.17 -14.49
N GLU A 179 5.09 5.37 -15.69
CA GLU A 179 4.31 5.79 -16.86
C GLU A 179 3.32 4.71 -17.28
N ILE A 180 2.04 5.09 -17.38
CA ILE A 180 0.97 4.20 -17.81
C ILE A 180 0.74 4.34 -19.30
N LYS A 181 0.98 3.26 -20.04
CA LYS A 181 0.70 3.22 -21.46
C LYS A 181 -0.79 2.99 -21.69
N ARG A 182 -1.44 3.89 -22.45
CA ARG A 182 -2.85 3.73 -22.85
C ARG A 182 -3.06 2.37 -23.52
N PRO A 183 -3.96 1.51 -23.00
CA PRO A 183 -4.16 0.16 -23.54
C PRO A 183 -4.85 0.19 -24.90
N LYS A 184 -4.68 -0.89 -25.66
CA LYS A 184 -5.43 -1.17 -26.89
C LYS A 184 -6.24 -2.44 -26.70
N GLY A 185 -7.44 -2.44 -27.25
CA GLY A 185 -8.34 -3.59 -27.18
C GLY A 185 -9.46 -3.48 -28.19
N GLN A 186 -10.36 -4.45 -28.18
CA GLN A 186 -11.58 -4.41 -28.95
C GLN A 186 -12.57 -3.44 -28.30
N GLN A 187 -13.28 -2.70 -29.13
CA GLN A 187 -14.33 -1.76 -28.75
C GLN A 187 -15.45 -1.87 -29.76
N ILE A 188 -16.68 -1.65 -29.34
CA ILE A 188 -17.81 -1.52 -30.26
C ILE A 188 -18.22 -0.04 -30.35
N PRO A 189 -17.97 0.64 -31.49
CA PRO A 189 -18.42 2.01 -31.69
C PRO A 189 -19.96 2.11 -31.57
N LYS A 190 -20.44 3.29 -31.15
CA LYS A 190 -21.87 3.58 -31.17
C LYS A 190 -22.42 3.35 -32.57
N ASP A 191 -23.54 2.68 -32.67
CA ASP A 191 -24.23 2.35 -33.93
C ASP A 191 -23.49 1.36 -34.87
N SER A 192 -22.40 0.72 -34.40
CA SER A 192 -21.72 -0.36 -35.10
C SER A 192 -22.15 -1.73 -34.59
N LYS A 193 -22.24 -2.72 -35.51
CA LYS A 193 -22.42 -4.13 -35.15
C LYS A 193 -21.11 -4.93 -35.18
N GLN A 194 -20.02 -4.28 -35.58
CA GLN A 194 -18.71 -4.90 -35.69
C GLN A 194 -17.74 -4.23 -34.71
N PRO A 195 -17.00 -5.01 -33.93
CA PRO A 195 -15.95 -4.47 -33.06
C PRO A 195 -14.78 -3.93 -33.91
N VAL A 196 -14.08 -2.97 -33.36
CA VAL A 196 -12.82 -2.44 -33.90
C VAL A 196 -11.73 -2.58 -32.87
N TYR A 197 -10.51 -2.86 -33.29
CA TYR A 197 -9.35 -2.89 -32.42
C TYR A 197 -8.61 -1.54 -32.47
N GLY A 198 -8.35 -0.95 -31.33
CA GLY A 198 -7.66 0.34 -31.26
C GLY A 198 -7.36 0.79 -29.82
N PRO A 199 -6.75 1.98 -29.67
CA PRO A 199 -6.48 2.54 -28.33
C PRO A 199 -7.79 2.84 -27.60
N CYS A 200 -7.79 2.57 -26.29
CA CYS A 200 -8.86 2.96 -25.38
C CYS A 200 -9.15 4.46 -25.49
N LYS A 201 -10.42 4.83 -25.61
CA LYS A 201 -10.91 6.23 -25.71
C LYS A 201 -11.42 6.77 -24.37
N LEU A 202 -11.85 5.86 -23.48
CA LEU A 202 -12.41 6.17 -22.16
C LEU A 202 -11.54 5.52 -21.08
N LEU A 203 -10.32 6.04 -20.94
CA LEU A 203 -9.43 5.65 -19.84
C LEU A 203 -9.83 6.43 -18.59
N ASP A 204 -10.16 5.71 -17.55
CA ASP A 204 -10.63 6.21 -16.27
C ASP A 204 -9.72 5.73 -15.13
N PHE A 205 -9.76 6.41 -13.99
CA PHE A 205 -9.07 5.97 -12.78
C PHE A 205 -10.08 5.54 -11.71
N GLU A 206 -9.69 4.61 -10.87
CA GLU A 206 -10.45 4.23 -9.68
C GLU A 206 -9.58 4.43 -8.46
N LEU A 207 -9.97 5.35 -7.56
CA LEU A 207 -9.27 5.55 -6.30
C LEU A 207 -9.74 4.51 -5.31
N GLU A 208 -8.83 3.65 -4.90
CA GLU A 208 -9.10 2.49 -4.04
C GLU A 208 -8.22 2.45 -2.80
N MET A 209 -8.60 1.60 -1.85
CA MET A 209 -7.81 1.22 -0.68
C MET A 209 -7.34 -0.23 -0.85
N GLY A 210 -6.04 -0.41 -1.01
CA GLY A 210 -5.42 -1.73 -0.98
C GLY A 210 -5.15 -2.18 0.44
N PHE A 211 -5.62 -3.40 0.80
CA PHE A 211 -5.31 -4.04 2.07
C PHE A 211 -4.23 -5.10 1.86
N VAL A 212 -3.18 -5.04 2.65
CA VAL A 212 -2.08 -6.01 2.60
C VAL A 212 -2.29 -7.05 3.69
N ILE A 213 -2.46 -8.32 3.28
CA ILE A 213 -2.58 -9.44 4.21
C ILE A 213 -1.19 -9.92 4.59
N GLY A 214 -0.87 -9.85 5.88
CA GLY A 214 0.45 -10.16 6.42
C GLY A 214 0.58 -11.57 7.01
N GLN A 215 -0.52 -12.28 7.23
CA GLN A 215 -0.51 -13.62 7.82
C GLN A 215 -1.14 -14.64 6.88
N LYS A 216 -0.59 -15.84 6.90
CA LYS A 216 -1.10 -16.98 6.14
C LYS A 216 -2.25 -17.66 6.86
N THR A 217 -3.17 -18.24 6.09
CA THR A 217 -4.13 -19.26 6.52
C THR A 217 -3.80 -20.57 5.85
N ASN A 218 -4.22 -21.71 6.46
CA ASN A 218 -4.18 -22.97 5.74
C ASN A 218 -5.38 -23.10 4.81
N LEU A 219 -5.27 -23.97 3.82
CA LEU A 219 -6.39 -24.25 2.93
C LEU A 219 -7.58 -24.79 3.73
N GLY A 220 -8.73 -24.14 3.57
CA GLY A 220 -9.96 -24.50 4.29
C GLY A 220 -10.16 -23.80 5.63
N ASP A 221 -9.17 -23.07 6.14
CA ASP A 221 -9.34 -22.25 7.33
C ASP A 221 -10.27 -21.06 7.06
N THR A 222 -11.02 -20.67 8.07
CA THR A 222 -11.84 -19.45 8.07
C THR A 222 -11.32 -18.47 9.09
N VAL A 223 -11.32 -17.20 8.75
CA VAL A 223 -10.97 -16.11 9.67
C VAL A 223 -12.25 -15.45 10.14
N SER A 224 -12.50 -15.47 11.45
CA SER A 224 -13.66 -14.77 12.01
C SER A 224 -13.51 -13.26 11.88
N ILE A 225 -14.63 -12.53 11.79
CA ILE A 225 -14.61 -11.07 11.70
C ILE A 225 -13.90 -10.42 12.90
N GLN A 226 -13.96 -11.03 14.08
CA GLN A 226 -13.29 -10.54 15.28
C GLN A 226 -11.77 -10.65 15.20
N LYS A 227 -11.24 -11.52 14.33
CA LYS A 227 -9.81 -11.74 14.12
C LYS A 227 -9.30 -11.19 12.79
N ALA A 228 -10.18 -10.72 11.92
CA ALA A 228 -9.81 -10.27 10.58
C ALA A 228 -8.74 -9.16 10.61
N GLU A 229 -8.84 -8.25 11.56
CA GLU A 229 -7.87 -7.16 11.72
C GLU A 229 -6.44 -7.66 12.02
N ASP A 230 -6.29 -8.81 12.69
CA ASP A 230 -4.97 -9.37 13.02
C ASP A 230 -4.21 -9.83 11.76
N TYR A 231 -4.93 -10.17 10.70
CA TYR A 231 -4.36 -10.60 9.43
C TYR A 231 -3.97 -9.43 8.52
N ILE A 232 -4.50 -8.23 8.75
CA ILE A 232 -4.19 -7.05 7.96
C ILE A 232 -2.89 -6.44 8.47
N PHE A 233 -1.85 -6.42 7.63
CA PHE A 233 -0.59 -5.75 7.91
C PHE A 233 -0.74 -4.23 7.82
N GLY A 234 -1.37 -3.75 6.77
CA GLY A 234 -1.55 -2.33 6.53
C GLY A 234 -2.39 -2.05 5.29
N MET A 235 -2.47 -0.77 4.96
CA MET A 235 -3.26 -0.28 3.83
C MET A 235 -2.42 0.69 3.00
N CYS A 236 -2.76 0.80 1.72
CA CYS A 236 -2.20 1.80 0.83
C CYS A 236 -3.29 2.37 -0.09
N LEU A 237 -3.04 3.54 -0.65
CA LEU A 237 -3.82 4.03 -1.77
C LEU A 237 -3.47 3.20 -3.01
N PHE A 238 -4.47 2.92 -3.81
CA PHE A 238 -4.36 2.14 -5.02
C PHE A 238 -5.14 2.83 -6.13
N ASN A 239 -4.66 2.78 -7.35
CA ASN A 239 -5.38 3.27 -8.52
C ASN A 239 -5.55 2.12 -9.50
N ASP A 240 -6.79 1.71 -9.74
CA ASP A 240 -7.11 0.75 -10.81
C ASP A 240 -7.48 1.49 -12.10
N TRP A 241 -6.53 1.55 -13.02
CA TRP A 241 -6.74 2.14 -14.34
C TRP A 241 -7.72 1.31 -15.17
N SER A 242 -8.87 1.90 -15.50
CA SER A 242 -9.99 1.23 -16.16
C SER A 242 -10.22 1.73 -17.57
N ALA A 243 -10.17 0.84 -18.54
CA ALA A 243 -10.47 1.12 -19.95
C ALA A 243 -11.97 0.89 -20.22
N ARG A 244 -12.82 1.85 -19.90
CA ARG A 244 -14.28 1.71 -19.84
C ARG A 244 -14.93 1.28 -21.15
N ASP A 245 -14.43 1.74 -22.28
CA ASP A 245 -14.95 1.37 -23.60
C ASP A 245 -14.60 -0.05 -24.01
N ILE A 246 -13.41 -0.54 -23.59
CA ILE A 246 -12.99 -1.93 -23.77
C ILE A 246 -13.78 -2.82 -22.80
N GLN A 247 -13.84 -2.44 -21.50
CA GLN A 247 -14.59 -3.14 -20.48
C GLN A 247 -16.05 -3.36 -20.87
N LYS A 248 -16.70 -2.31 -21.44
CA LYS A 248 -18.10 -2.39 -21.89
C LYS A 248 -18.33 -3.44 -22.97
N TRP A 249 -17.33 -3.71 -23.81
CA TRP A 249 -17.41 -4.71 -24.85
C TRP A 249 -17.16 -6.13 -24.31
N GLU A 250 -16.27 -6.24 -23.33
CA GLU A 250 -15.88 -7.53 -22.75
C GLU A 250 -16.84 -8.00 -21.64
N TYR A 251 -17.69 -7.12 -21.12
CA TYR A 251 -18.63 -7.39 -20.02
C TYR A 251 -19.85 -8.21 -20.48
#